data_a580421e7ba6c640f5c9242b56028a13
#
_entry.id   a580421e7ba6c640f5c9242b56028a13
#
_cell.length_a   1.000
_cell.length_b   1.000
_cell.length_c   1.000
_cell.angle_alpha   90.00
_cell.angle_beta   90.00
_cell.angle_gamma   90.00
#
_symmetry.space_group_name_H-M   'P 1'
#
loop_
_entity.id
_entity.type
_entity.pdbx_description
1 polymer ?
#
loop_
_entity_poly.entity_id
_entity_poly.type
_entity_poly.pdbx_seq_one_letter_code
_entity_poly.pdbx_strand_id
1 'polypeptide(L)'
;MLIINTTFVVHNSIEAEFIDWLSGTLLPAAAASGCFATPTVARVLTSIEPDTLSIAVHFPAIDPAKASHWHENEGQALMTELHRRRGQHLMFFTTPMETVDLPVKTPDTHVG
;
A
#
# COMPACT_ATOMS: atom_id res chain seq x y z
N MET A 1 -6.34 11.13 9.85
CA MET A 1 -5.50 9.92 9.96
C MET A 1 -4.61 9.81 8.74
N LEU A 2 -3.34 9.59 8.96
CA LEU A 2 -2.39 9.35 7.87
C LEU A 2 -2.55 7.92 7.37
N ILE A 3 -2.63 7.76 6.05
CA ILE A 3 -2.59 6.45 5.39
C ILE A 3 -1.43 6.46 4.41
N ILE A 4 -0.51 5.53 4.56
CA ILE A 4 0.57 5.36 3.60
C ILE A 4 0.14 4.28 2.61
N ASN A 5 -0.10 4.69 1.37
CA ASN A 5 -0.50 3.77 0.30
C ASN A 5 0.69 3.47 -0.59
N THR A 6 0.99 2.20 -0.77
CA THR A 6 1.98 1.76 -1.75
C THR A 6 1.28 0.88 -2.78
N THR A 7 1.41 1.25 -4.04
CA THR A 7 0.89 0.46 -5.16
C THR A 7 2.05 -0.24 -5.85
N PHE A 8 1.92 -1.54 -6.00
CA PHE A 8 2.90 -2.37 -6.71
C PHE A 8 2.30 -2.80 -8.04
N VAL A 9 3.03 -2.57 -9.11
CA VAL A 9 2.68 -3.10 -10.45
C VAL A 9 3.64 -4.23 -10.72
N VAL A 10 3.10 -5.46 -10.82
CA VAL A 10 3.87 -6.68 -10.78
C VAL A 10 3.59 -7.49 -12.03
N HIS A 11 4.65 -7.92 -12.73
CA HIS A 11 4.48 -8.81 -13.87
C HIS A 11 3.95 -10.16 -13.39
N ASN A 12 3.04 -10.75 -14.18
CA ASN A 12 2.39 -12.01 -13.80
C ASN A 12 3.37 -13.14 -13.49
N SER A 13 4.54 -13.13 -14.13
CA SER A 13 5.55 -14.18 -13.94
C SER A 13 6.12 -14.23 -12.52
N ILE A 14 6.04 -13.15 -11.75
CA ILE A 14 6.56 -13.12 -10.37
C ILE A 14 5.44 -12.93 -9.33
N GLU A 15 4.18 -13.14 -9.72
CA GLU A 15 3.05 -12.94 -8.82
C GLU A 15 3.18 -13.74 -7.53
N ALA A 16 3.47 -15.03 -7.64
CA ALA A 16 3.59 -15.89 -6.45
C ALA A 16 4.72 -15.44 -5.54
N GLU A 17 5.87 -15.12 -6.10
CA GLU A 17 7.01 -14.61 -5.33
C GLU A 17 6.68 -13.28 -4.66
N PHE A 18 5.98 -12.40 -5.36
CA PHE A 18 5.57 -11.12 -4.79
C PHE A 18 4.62 -11.29 -3.62
N ILE A 19 3.60 -12.14 -3.77
CA ILE A 19 2.64 -12.41 -2.68
C ILE A 19 3.34 -13.01 -1.48
N ASP A 20 4.26 -13.94 -1.67
CA ASP A 20 5.05 -14.52 -0.58
C ASP A 20 5.88 -13.46 0.14
N TRP A 21 6.51 -12.56 -0.62
CA TRP A 21 7.27 -11.45 -0.04
C TRP A 21 6.36 -10.49 0.74
N LEU A 22 5.22 -10.11 0.16
CA LEU A 22 4.29 -9.20 0.80
C LEU A 22 3.79 -9.77 2.14
N SER A 23 3.30 -11.01 2.12
CA SER A 23 2.73 -11.66 3.29
C SER A 23 3.78 -12.14 4.29
N GLY A 24 4.98 -12.48 3.84
CA GLY A 24 6.03 -13.05 4.69
C GLY A 24 7.10 -12.06 5.12
N THR A 25 7.21 -10.92 4.48
CA THR A 25 8.27 -9.94 4.77
C THR A 25 7.72 -8.55 5.07
N LEU A 26 7.04 -7.91 4.13
CA LEU A 26 6.62 -6.52 4.31
C LEU A 26 5.55 -6.37 5.38
N LEU A 27 4.46 -7.12 5.28
CA LEU A 27 3.37 -7.00 6.24
C LEU A 27 3.77 -7.37 7.67
N PRO A 28 4.52 -8.48 7.90
CA PRO A 28 5.00 -8.77 9.24
C PRO A 28 5.96 -7.71 9.81
N ALA A 29 6.83 -7.14 8.99
CA ALA A 29 7.73 -6.09 9.43
C ALA A 29 6.97 -4.83 9.84
N ALA A 30 5.95 -4.44 9.05
CA ALA A 30 5.11 -3.31 9.39
C ALA A 30 4.33 -3.57 10.70
N ALA A 31 3.79 -4.78 10.88
CA ALA A 31 3.10 -5.15 12.10
C ALA A 31 4.03 -5.09 13.31
N ALA A 32 5.25 -5.59 13.18
CA ALA A 32 6.23 -5.60 14.26
C ALA A 32 6.66 -4.18 14.67
N SER A 33 6.56 -3.20 13.77
CA SER A 33 6.90 -1.82 14.08
C SER A 33 5.97 -1.18 15.12
N GLY A 34 4.74 -1.66 15.21
CA GLY A 34 3.72 -1.08 16.08
C GLY A 34 3.18 0.28 15.63
N CYS A 35 3.59 0.75 14.46
CA CYS A 35 3.23 2.08 13.97
C CYS A 35 1.91 2.12 13.20
N PHE A 36 1.39 0.96 12.81
CA PHE A 36 0.23 0.86 11.92
C PHE A 36 -0.90 0.04 12.51
N ALA A 37 -2.12 0.42 12.18
CA ALA A 37 -3.28 -0.44 12.34
C ALA A 37 -3.23 -1.52 11.23
N THR A 38 -4.20 -2.44 11.23
CA THR A 38 -4.26 -3.51 10.24
C THR A 38 -4.26 -2.94 8.82
N PRO A 39 -3.31 -3.33 7.98
CA PRO A 39 -3.27 -2.87 6.59
C PRO A 39 -4.38 -3.49 5.77
N THR A 40 -4.77 -2.79 4.72
CA THR A 40 -5.69 -3.30 3.71
C THR A 40 -4.91 -3.58 2.43
N VAL A 41 -5.07 -4.79 1.89
CA VAL A 41 -4.47 -5.17 0.62
C VAL A 41 -5.59 -5.35 -0.39
N ALA A 42 -5.48 -4.66 -1.52
CA ALA A 42 -6.51 -4.71 -2.55
C ALA A 42 -5.89 -4.86 -3.94
N ARG A 43 -6.54 -5.66 -4.78
CA ARG A 43 -6.18 -5.72 -6.19
C ARG A 43 -6.87 -4.57 -6.91
N VAL A 44 -6.11 -3.82 -7.71
CA VAL A 44 -6.66 -2.82 -8.60
C VAL A 44 -7.21 -3.54 -9.83
N LEU A 45 -8.50 -3.37 -10.09
CA LEU A 45 -9.17 -4.12 -11.16
C LEU A 45 -8.98 -3.52 -12.54
N THR A 46 -8.48 -2.27 -12.60
CA THR A 46 -8.17 -1.62 -13.88
C THR A 46 -6.74 -1.96 -14.27
N SER A 47 -6.56 -2.56 -15.44
CA SER A 47 -5.23 -2.91 -15.95
C SER A 47 -4.49 -1.65 -16.40
N ILE A 48 -3.27 -1.47 -15.88
CA ILE A 48 -2.39 -0.36 -16.28
C ILE A 48 -1.51 -0.79 -17.46
N GLU A 49 -0.97 -2.00 -17.38
CA GLU A 49 -0.11 -2.55 -18.41
C GLU A 49 -0.47 -4.02 -18.66
N PRO A 50 -0.25 -4.52 -19.91
CA PRO A 50 -0.49 -5.94 -20.20
C PRO A 50 0.41 -6.84 -19.37
N ASP A 51 -0.08 -8.02 -19.05
CA ASP A 51 0.65 -9.06 -18.32
C ASP A 51 1.09 -8.65 -16.90
N THR A 52 0.42 -7.65 -16.32
CA THR A 52 0.69 -7.20 -14.96
C THR A 52 -0.56 -7.24 -14.10
N LEU A 53 -0.34 -7.27 -12.80
CA LEU A 53 -1.38 -7.01 -11.82
C LEU A 53 -0.92 -5.86 -10.92
N SER A 54 -1.88 -5.11 -10.41
CA SER A 54 -1.60 -4.01 -9.48
C SER A 54 -2.19 -4.32 -8.13
N ILE A 55 -1.36 -4.22 -7.09
CA ILE A 55 -1.74 -4.46 -5.71
C ILE A 55 -1.52 -3.17 -4.92
N ALA A 56 -2.57 -2.66 -4.31
CA ALA A 56 -2.49 -1.49 -3.45
C ALA A 56 -2.49 -1.94 -2.00
N VAL A 57 -1.54 -1.44 -1.22
CA VAL A 57 -1.45 -1.73 0.21
C VAL A 57 -1.61 -0.43 0.97
N HIS A 58 -2.68 -0.35 1.77
CA HIS A 58 -2.96 0.81 2.62
C HIS A 58 -2.51 0.53 4.03
N PHE A 59 -1.60 1.35 4.54
CA PHE A 59 -1.10 1.26 5.91
C PHE A 59 -1.64 2.43 6.72
N PRO A 60 -2.73 2.23 7.51
CA PRO A 60 -3.22 3.29 8.39
C PRO A 60 -2.26 3.50 9.54
N ALA A 61 -1.82 4.73 9.76
CA ALA A 61 -0.86 5.04 10.81
C ALA A 61 -1.54 5.24 12.16
N ILE A 62 -1.04 4.56 13.19
CA ILE A 62 -1.44 4.82 14.58
C ILE A 62 -0.68 6.04 15.09
N ASP A 63 0.62 6.11 14.79
CA ASP A 63 1.48 7.23 15.13
C ASP A 63 2.07 7.77 13.81
N PRO A 64 1.57 8.91 13.30
CA PRO A 64 1.99 9.40 11.99
C PRO A 64 3.49 9.66 11.86
N ALA A 65 4.11 10.24 12.87
CA ALA A 65 5.55 10.54 12.80
C ALA A 65 6.38 9.27 12.74
N LYS A 66 6.08 8.30 13.61
CA LYS A 66 6.78 7.01 13.62
C LYS A 66 6.50 6.20 12.38
N ALA A 67 5.28 6.24 11.87
CA ALA A 67 4.90 5.52 10.67
C ALA A 67 5.65 6.06 9.45
N SER A 68 5.74 7.38 9.30
CA SER A 68 6.49 8.00 8.22
C SER A 68 7.98 7.65 8.32
N HIS A 69 8.55 7.70 9.51
CA HIS A 69 9.94 7.34 9.73
C HIS A 69 10.22 5.88 9.39
N TRP A 70 9.35 4.97 9.84
CA TRP A 70 9.48 3.55 9.52
C TRP A 70 9.42 3.32 8.01
N HIS A 71 8.45 3.94 7.36
CA HIS A 71 8.27 3.78 5.92
C HIS A 71 9.47 4.30 5.13
N GLU A 72 9.98 5.46 5.49
CA GLU A 72 11.12 6.10 4.81
C GLU A 72 12.43 5.36 5.04
N ASN A 73 12.53 4.55 6.07
CA ASN A 73 13.74 3.81 6.42
C ASN A 73 13.57 2.31 6.19
N GLU A 74 12.96 1.58 7.14
CA GLU A 74 12.83 0.13 7.02
C GLU A 74 11.95 -0.31 5.87
N GLY A 75 10.80 0.33 5.71
CA GLY A 75 9.88 -0.01 4.62
C GLY A 75 10.52 0.21 3.27
N GLN A 76 11.16 1.36 3.08
CA GLN A 76 11.84 1.68 1.83
C GLN A 76 12.99 0.70 1.55
N ALA A 77 13.73 0.31 2.58
CA ALA A 77 14.82 -0.66 2.43
C ALA A 77 14.30 -2.02 1.95
N LEU A 78 13.19 -2.49 2.51
CA LEU A 78 12.58 -3.76 2.10
C LEU A 78 12.09 -3.72 0.65
N MET A 79 11.43 -2.63 0.26
CA MET A 79 10.93 -2.46 -1.11
C MET A 79 12.08 -2.33 -2.11
N THR A 80 13.11 -1.59 -1.75
CA THR A 80 14.30 -1.43 -2.60
C THR A 80 15.02 -2.76 -2.80
N GLU A 81 15.10 -3.59 -1.76
CA GLU A 81 15.71 -4.92 -1.88
C GLU A 81 14.94 -5.81 -2.85
N LEU A 82 13.62 -5.80 -2.78
CA LEU A 82 12.81 -6.55 -3.75
C LEU A 82 13.00 -5.99 -5.16
N HIS A 83 12.97 -4.67 -5.32
CA HIS A 83 13.14 -4.03 -6.61
C HIS A 83 14.53 -4.33 -7.19
N ARG A 84 15.57 -4.39 -6.35
CA ARG A 84 16.92 -4.74 -6.79
C ARG A 84 16.97 -6.14 -7.40
N ARG A 85 16.20 -7.08 -6.84
CA ARG A 85 16.17 -8.48 -7.32
C ARG A 85 15.27 -8.67 -8.52
N ARG A 86 14.18 -7.89 -8.63
CA ARG A 86 13.12 -8.11 -9.61
C ARG A 86 12.68 -6.84 -10.35
N GLY A 87 13.56 -5.84 -10.44
CA GLY A 87 13.21 -4.51 -10.96
C GLY A 87 12.71 -4.49 -12.40
N GLN A 88 12.98 -5.50 -13.21
CA GLN A 88 12.47 -5.61 -14.56
C GLN A 88 11.00 -6.04 -14.59
N HIS A 89 10.49 -6.59 -13.48
CA HIS A 89 9.14 -7.14 -13.39
C HIS A 89 8.30 -6.48 -12.31
N LEU A 90 8.81 -5.44 -11.68
CA LEU A 90 8.16 -4.79 -10.57
C LEU A 90 8.44 -3.29 -10.59
N MET A 91 7.40 -2.50 -10.44
CA MET A 91 7.51 -1.10 -10.09
C MET A 91 6.58 -0.82 -8.91
N PHE A 92 6.94 0.18 -8.13
CA PHE A 92 6.07 0.60 -7.03
C PHE A 92 6.15 2.11 -6.84
N PHE A 93 5.09 2.66 -6.28
CA PHE A 93 5.06 4.05 -5.87
C PHE A 93 4.23 4.20 -4.60
N THR A 94 4.64 5.14 -3.78
CA THR A 94 3.99 5.40 -2.50
C THR A 94 3.35 6.76 -2.51
N THR A 95 2.12 6.81 -2.02
CA THR A 95 1.33 8.04 -1.89
C THR A 95 0.89 8.18 -0.45
N PRO A 96 1.46 9.09 0.32
CA PRO A 96 0.90 9.40 1.64
C PRO A 96 -0.41 10.17 1.46
N MET A 97 -1.41 9.78 2.23
CA MET A 97 -2.74 10.37 2.17
C MET A 97 -3.20 10.71 3.57
N GLU A 98 -3.96 11.77 3.69
CA GLU A 98 -4.60 12.13 4.95
C GLU A 98 -6.10 12.06 4.78
N THR A 99 -6.77 11.41 5.73
CA THR A 99 -8.23 11.37 5.71
C THR A 99 -8.77 12.78 5.98
N VAL A 100 -9.78 13.16 5.23
CA VAL A 100 -10.44 14.44 5.37
C VAL A 100 -11.86 14.18 5.90
N ASP A 101 -12.18 14.81 7.02
CA ASP A 101 -13.51 14.68 7.60
C ASP A 101 -14.42 15.74 6.96
N LEU A 102 -15.23 15.30 6.03
CA LEU A 102 -16.17 16.16 5.34
C LEU A 102 -17.58 15.82 5.76
N PRO A 103 -18.41 16.84 6.05
CA PRO A 103 -19.81 16.58 6.32
C PRO A 103 -20.49 16.04 5.05
N VAL A 104 -21.13 14.89 5.19
CA VAL A 104 -21.91 14.33 4.11
C VAL A 104 -23.25 15.05 4.08
N LYS A 105 -23.53 15.75 3.01
CA LYS A 105 -24.84 16.36 2.83
C LYS A 105 -25.86 15.27 2.60
N THR A 106 -26.85 15.24 3.46
CA THR A 106 -27.98 14.34 3.27
C THR A 106 -28.66 14.73 1.96
N PRO A 107 -28.88 13.77 1.05
CA PRO A 107 -29.64 14.07 -0.15
C PRO A 107 -31.00 14.66 0.25
N ASP A 108 -31.43 15.66 -0.51
CA ASP A 108 -32.77 16.20 -0.28
C ASP A 108 -33.78 15.15 -0.68
N THR A 109 -34.21 14.40 0.32
CA THR A 109 -35.28 13.40 0.14
C THR A 109 -36.64 14.04 0.19
N HIS A 110 -36.68 15.32 0.41
CA HIS A 110 -37.91 16.06 0.47
C HIS A 110 -38.42 16.26 -0.94
N VAL A 111 -39.26 15.39 -1.32
CA VAL A 111 -39.97 15.52 -2.58
C VAL A 111 -41.07 16.50 -2.35
N GLY A 112 -40.74 17.69 -2.62
CA GLY A 112 -41.66 18.82 -2.39
C GLY A 112 -42.94 18.67 -3.07
#